data_9f6bcc7557f1c819f2d006fce729da5f
#
_entry.id   9f6bcc7557f1c819f2d006fce729da5f
#
_cell.length_a   1.000
_cell.length_b   1.000
_cell.length_c   1.000
_cell.angle_alpha   90.00
_cell.angle_beta   90.00
_cell.angle_gamma   90.00
#
_symmetry.space_group_name_H-M   'P 1'
#
loop_
_entity.id
_entity.type
_entity.pdbx_description
1 polymer ?
#
loop_
_entity_poly.entity_id
_entity_poly.type
_entity_poly.pdbx_seq_one_letter_code
_entity_poly.pdbx_strand_id
1 'polypeptide(L)'
;MKELEREFVNAGGIFVEKAAVELFDVQSNPQLDKSSFVFTENTENSYPYFTRTVLNNGISGYVEYLDEEHKINGNSIAVGMLGMQFFYMEKDFYAGQFTKTLFPKFDGMNNKIALYFIVAFNKYQKKLQSILVRHFKKQFDEIKLLLPVLGDDIAWGYMVKYIEELEAAHIEELEAAHIEELEAAHIEELEAYLIATNLNNYQLTEKDLGVLERYNNIEFSSFPVTELFSVSNTGNILFRDITENSGDIPYLCASRENNSVSSYISYDPSSLEKGNCIFIGGKTFVVTYQEQDFFSNDSHNLLLYINDENERTKFTYLGLITCIYKCLSHKYSWGDSVSNKKIKNDTIWLPVRNKKPDFCYIHDLILVIQKLVIKDVAWYANKKLAAYKQVTEKQGDGT
;
A
#
# COMPACT_ATOMS: atom_id res chain seq x y z
N MET A 1 -22.50 -0.28 19.94
CA MET A 1 -23.07 -1.44 20.67
C MET A 1 -23.60 -1.08 22.06
N LYS A 2 -22.77 -0.77 23.08
CA LYS A 2 -23.26 -0.43 24.47
C LYS A 2 -24.13 0.81 24.50
N GLU A 3 -23.92 1.77 23.63
CA GLU A 3 -24.71 2.98 23.53
C GLU A 3 -26.10 2.71 22.93
N LEU A 4 -26.13 1.96 21.82
CA LEU A 4 -27.38 1.50 21.19
C LEU A 4 -28.27 0.73 22.17
N GLU A 5 -27.68 -0.19 22.95
CA GLU A 5 -28.44 -0.94 23.98
C GLU A 5 -28.98 -0.01 25.08
N ARG A 6 -28.18 0.95 25.55
CA ARG A 6 -28.60 1.93 26.53
C ARG A 6 -29.75 2.82 26.03
N GLU A 7 -29.66 3.29 24.79
CA GLU A 7 -30.71 4.07 24.15
C GLU A 7 -32.00 3.27 24.01
N PHE A 8 -31.88 2.00 23.59
CA PHE A 8 -33.03 1.11 23.48
C PHE A 8 -33.73 0.88 24.81
N VAL A 9 -32.96 0.59 25.86
CA VAL A 9 -33.53 0.41 27.23
C VAL A 9 -34.14 1.71 27.75
N ASN A 10 -33.51 2.86 27.54
CA ASN A 10 -34.04 4.17 27.93
C ASN A 10 -35.36 4.52 27.20
N ALA A 11 -35.54 4.01 25.99
CA ALA A 11 -36.80 4.16 25.23
C ALA A 11 -37.91 3.19 25.68
N GLY A 12 -37.66 2.39 26.72
CA GLY A 12 -38.61 1.40 27.24
C GLY A 12 -38.48 0.02 26.59
N GLY A 13 -37.42 -0.21 25.83
CA GLY A 13 -37.14 -1.51 25.24
C GLY A 13 -36.68 -2.53 26.29
N ILE A 14 -37.11 -3.75 26.12
CA ILE A 14 -36.75 -4.89 26.98
C ILE A 14 -36.35 -6.09 26.12
N PHE A 15 -35.65 -7.05 26.71
CA PHE A 15 -35.34 -8.32 26.04
C PHE A 15 -36.22 -9.43 26.62
N VAL A 16 -36.92 -10.15 25.74
CA VAL A 16 -37.90 -11.19 26.10
C VAL A 16 -37.54 -12.50 25.40
N GLU A 17 -37.67 -13.61 26.13
CA GLU A 17 -37.54 -14.94 25.52
C GLU A 17 -38.76 -15.26 24.64
N LYS A 18 -38.50 -15.57 23.37
CA LYS A 18 -39.50 -16.08 22.41
C LYS A 18 -39.06 -17.44 21.91
N ALA A 19 -39.99 -18.38 21.75
CA ALA A 19 -39.65 -19.65 21.16
C ALA A 19 -39.37 -19.52 19.64
N ALA A 20 -38.31 -20.16 19.16
CA ALA A 20 -37.95 -20.08 17.74
C ALA A 20 -39.07 -20.58 16.82
N VAL A 21 -39.86 -21.55 17.28
CA VAL A 21 -41.03 -22.09 16.55
C VAL A 21 -42.15 -21.07 16.37
N GLU A 22 -42.22 -20.03 17.20
CA GLU A 22 -43.19 -18.94 17.03
C GLU A 22 -42.85 -18.06 15.82
N LEU A 23 -41.57 -17.99 15.48
CA LEU A 23 -41.02 -17.08 14.48
C LEU A 23 -40.65 -17.77 13.15
N PHE A 24 -40.34 -19.07 13.19
CA PHE A 24 -39.91 -19.81 12.02
C PHE A 24 -40.61 -21.16 11.88
N ASP A 25 -40.90 -21.51 10.61
CA ASP A 25 -41.28 -22.87 10.25
C ASP A 25 -40.09 -23.63 9.68
N VAL A 26 -39.81 -24.81 10.21
CA VAL A 26 -38.70 -25.65 9.77
C VAL A 26 -39.18 -26.62 8.72
N GLN A 27 -38.66 -26.50 7.52
CA GLN A 27 -38.95 -27.42 6.42
C GLN A 27 -37.73 -28.22 5.97
N SER A 28 -37.96 -29.45 5.57
CA SER A 28 -36.94 -30.29 4.93
C SER A 28 -36.86 -29.96 3.45
N ASN A 29 -35.68 -29.71 2.96
CA ASN A 29 -35.48 -29.43 1.56
C ASN A 29 -35.61 -30.69 0.69
N PRO A 30 -36.00 -30.58 -0.58
CA PRO A 30 -35.88 -31.66 -1.54
C PRO A 30 -34.44 -32.21 -1.57
N GLN A 31 -34.32 -33.56 -1.58
CA GLN A 31 -33.02 -34.23 -1.51
C GLN A 31 -32.54 -34.54 -2.93
N LEU A 32 -32.04 -33.54 -3.64
CA LEU A 32 -31.54 -33.70 -5.01
C LEU A 32 -30.02 -33.87 -5.03
N ASP A 33 -29.57 -34.75 -5.91
CA ASP A 33 -28.14 -34.93 -6.16
C ASP A 33 -27.60 -33.84 -7.10
N LYS A 34 -26.33 -33.54 -7.00
CA LYS A 34 -25.63 -32.55 -7.84
C LYS A 34 -25.82 -32.88 -9.35
N SER A 35 -25.93 -34.15 -9.71
CA SER A 35 -26.15 -34.63 -11.09
C SER A 35 -27.51 -34.27 -11.67
N SER A 36 -28.47 -33.85 -10.84
CA SER A 36 -29.79 -33.39 -11.27
C SER A 36 -29.79 -31.99 -11.87
N PHE A 37 -28.68 -31.27 -11.77
CA PHE A 37 -28.60 -29.86 -12.12
C PHE A 37 -27.65 -29.59 -13.28
N VAL A 38 -27.97 -28.59 -14.10
CA VAL A 38 -27.03 -27.96 -15.04
C VAL A 38 -26.39 -26.79 -14.34
N PHE A 39 -25.09 -26.90 -14.12
CA PHE A 39 -24.32 -25.81 -13.48
C PHE A 39 -23.95 -24.73 -14.46
N THR A 40 -24.05 -23.47 -14.02
CA THR A 40 -23.78 -22.29 -14.81
C THR A 40 -23.04 -21.23 -14.00
N GLU A 41 -22.68 -20.12 -14.61
CA GLU A 41 -22.13 -18.96 -13.92
C GLU A 41 -23.22 -18.22 -13.12
N ASN A 42 -22.79 -17.38 -12.18
CA ASN A 42 -23.70 -16.51 -11.43
C ASN A 42 -24.25 -15.40 -12.33
N THR A 43 -25.49 -15.52 -12.73
CA THR A 43 -26.22 -14.56 -13.57
C THR A 43 -27.53 -14.18 -12.91
N GLU A 44 -28.24 -13.18 -13.45
CA GLU A 44 -29.57 -12.79 -12.96
C GLU A 44 -30.60 -13.93 -13.03
N ASN A 45 -30.46 -14.85 -13.99
CA ASN A 45 -31.38 -15.96 -14.23
C ASN A 45 -30.91 -17.28 -13.58
N SER A 46 -29.78 -17.30 -12.90
CA SER A 46 -29.29 -18.48 -12.24
C SER A 46 -29.74 -18.56 -10.79
N TYR A 47 -29.83 -19.79 -10.26
CA TYR A 47 -30.26 -20.07 -8.91
C TYR A 47 -29.06 -20.56 -8.05
N PRO A 48 -28.87 -20.06 -6.82
CA PRO A 48 -27.89 -20.62 -5.91
C PRO A 48 -28.16 -22.11 -5.63
N TYR A 49 -27.11 -22.94 -5.66
CA TYR A 49 -27.18 -24.32 -5.23
C TYR A 49 -26.60 -24.44 -3.81
N PHE A 50 -27.48 -24.46 -2.82
CA PHE A 50 -27.12 -24.54 -1.42
C PHE A 50 -26.74 -25.95 -0.98
N THR A 51 -25.67 -26.08 -0.25
CA THR A 51 -25.19 -27.34 0.30
C THR A 51 -24.75 -27.18 1.77
N ARG A 52 -24.19 -28.23 2.33
CA ARG A 52 -23.65 -28.23 3.70
C ARG A 52 -22.23 -27.67 3.83
N THR A 53 -21.70 -27.01 2.80
CA THR A 53 -20.39 -26.36 2.87
C THR A 53 -20.45 -25.12 3.78
N VAL A 54 -19.33 -24.79 4.40
CA VAL A 54 -19.19 -23.56 5.19
C VAL A 54 -18.72 -22.39 4.32
N LEU A 55 -18.20 -22.69 3.13
CA LEU A 55 -17.65 -21.68 2.23
C LEU A 55 -18.77 -21.02 1.44
N ASN A 56 -18.54 -19.76 1.02
CA ASN A 56 -19.44 -18.99 0.15
C ASN A 56 -20.91 -19.02 0.61
N ASN A 57 -21.17 -18.80 1.89
CA ASN A 57 -22.51 -18.82 2.51
C ASN A 57 -23.31 -20.10 2.21
N GLY A 58 -22.63 -21.25 2.13
CA GLY A 58 -23.25 -22.54 1.84
C GLY A 58 -23.53 -22.78 0.36
N ILE A 59 -23.23 -21.84 -0.52
CA ILE A 59 -23.46 -21.93 -1.95
C ILE A 59 -22.27 -22.60 -2.63
N SER A 60 -22.47 -23.80 -3.19
CA SER A 60 -21.42 -24.56 -3.87
C SER A 60 -21.36 -24.32 -5.38
N GLY A 61 -22.23 -23.51 -5.91
CA GLY A 61 -22.31 -23.13 -7.32
C GLY A 61 -23.67 -22.53 -7.66
N TYR A 62 -23.85 -22.22 -8.93
CA TYR A 62 -25.12 -21.71 -9.46
C TYR A 62 -25.64 -22.69 -10.50
N VAL A 63 -26.96 -22.80 -10.62
CA VAL A 63 -27.64 -23.75 -11.51
C VAL A 63 -28.72 -23.07 -12.33
N GLU A 64 -29.05 -23.66 -13.45
CA GLU A 64 -30.22 -23.26 -14.26
C GLU A 64 -31.53 -23.63 -13.54
N TYR A 65 -32.61 -23.01 -13.95
CA TYR A 65 -33.95 -23.39 -13.48
C TYR A 65 -34.24 -24.88 -13.76
N LEU A 66 -34.63 -25.61 -12.73
CA LEU A 66 -35.01 -27.00 -12.87
C LEU A 66 -36.54 -27.14 -12.96
N ASP A 67 -37.26 -26.84 -11.90
CA ASP A 67 -38.71 -26.88 -11.77
C ASP A 67 -39.20 -26.15 -10.52
N GLU A 68 -40.51 -25.94 -10.39
CA GLU A 68 -41.14 -25.31 -9.23
C GLU A 68 -41.26 -26.26 -8.03
N GLU A 69 -41.30 -27.55 -8.23
CA GLU A 69 -41.50 -28.55 -7.16
C GLU A 69 -40.27 -28.59 -6.23
N HIS A 70 -39.08 -28.44 -6.78
CA HIS A 70 -37.82 -28.54 -6.05
C HIS A 70 -37.22 -27.16 -5.72
N LYS A 71 -37.78 -26.09 -6.25
CA LYS A 71 -37.36 -24.73 -5.96
C LYS A 71 -37.75 -24.34 -4.54
N ILE A 72 -36.83 -23.77 -3.81
CA ILE A 72 -37.02 -23.29 -2.43
C ILE A 72 -37.13 -21.78 -2.49
N ASN A 73 -38.16 -21.22 -1.88
CA ASN A 73 -38.33 -19.77 -1.83
C ASN A 73 -37.23 -19.10 -1.06
N GLY A 74 -36.73 -17.99 -1.60
CA GLY A 74 -35.80 -17.10 -0.94
C GLY A 74 -36.39 -16.39 0.27
N ASN A 75 -35.75 -15.33 0.70
CA ASN A 75 -36.07 -14.61 1.92
C ASN A 75 -36.24 -15.56 3.13
N SER A 76 -35.34 -16.51 3.23
CA SER A 76 -35.36 -17.59 4.22
C SER A 76 -33.97 -17.89 4.76
N ILE A 77 -33.85 -18.66 5.84
CA ILE A 77 -32.56 -19.08 6.39
C ILE A 77 -32.34 -20.56 6.07
N ALA A 78 -31.37 -20.86 5.24
CA ALA A 78 -30.95 -22.23 4.91
C ALA A 78 -30.00 -22.77 5.98
N VAL A 79 -30.10 -24.07 6.27
CA VAL A 79 -29.32 -24.75 7.31
C VAL A 79 -28.58 -25.96 6.74
N GLY A 80 -27.25 -25.93 6.81
CA GLY A 80 -26.40 -27.07 6.50
C GLY A 80 -26.27 -27.99 7.72
N MET A 81 -26.90 -29.19 7.64
CA MET A 81 -27.14 -30.05 8.82
C MET A 81 -25.89 -30.69 9.42
N LEU A 82 -24.78 -30.81 8.69
CA LEU A 82 -23.55 -31.38 9.24
C LEU A 82 -22.76 -30.41 10.09
N GLY A 83 -22.62 -29.18 9.59
CA GLY A 83 -21.93 -28.10 10.30
C GLY A 83 -22.84 -27.30 11.20
N MET A 84 -24.17 -27.51 11.15
CA MET A 84 -25.20 -26.70 11.81
C MET A 84 -24.96 -25.21 11.58
N GLN A 85 -24.77 -24.84 10.32
CA GLN A 85 -24.52 -23.48 9.93
C GLN A 85 -25.75 -22.92 9.23
N PHE A 86 -26.02 -21.67 9.54
CA PHE A 86 -27.18 -20.94 9.10
C PHE A 86 -26.78 -19.83 8.13
N PHE A 87 -27.46 -19.75 6.98
CA PHE A 87 -27.18 -18.77 5.95
C PHE A 87 -28.47 -18.14 5.43
N TYR A 88 -28.47 -16.84 5.26
CA TYR A 88 -29.59 -16.15 4.62
C TYR A 88 -29.58 -16.35 3.13
N MET A 89 -30.71 -16.79 2.59
CA MET A 89 -30.95 -16.94 1.16
C MET A 89 -31.95 -15.87 0.72
N GLU A 90 -31.43 -14.83 0.09
CA GLU A 90 -32.26 -13.72 -0.40
C GLU A 90 -33.14 -14.12 -1.57
N LYS A 91 -32.56 -14.85 -2.53
CA LYS A 91 -33.24 -15.32 -3.74
C LYS A 91 -33.71 -16.76 -3.59
N ASP A 92 -34.62 -17.15 -4.45
CA ASP A 92 -35.01 -18.54 -4.63
C ASP A 92 -33.78 -19.39 -4.97
N PHE A 93 -33.74 -20.63 -4.49
CA PHE A 93 -32.56 -21.47 -4.59
C PHE A 93 -32.93 -22.96 -4.68
N TYR A 94 -31.98 -23.78 -5.04
CA TYR A 94 -32.04 -25.23 -4.91
C TYR A 94 -31.10 -25.74 -3.87
N ALA A 95 -31.37 -26.89 -3.27
CA ALA A 95 -30.56 -27.42 -2.19
C ALA A 95 -30.17 -28.89 -2.39
N GLY A 96 -28.98 -29.21 -1.95
CA GLY A 96 -28.47 -30.57 -1.89
C GLY A 96 -28.91 -31.33 -0.63
N GLN A 97 -28.40 -32.53 -0.47
CA GLN A 97 -28.74 -33.43 0.63
C GLN A 97 -28.31 -32.88 2.00
N PHE A 98 -29.04 -33.29 3.04
CA PHE A 98 -28.81 -32.91 4.44
C PHE A 98 -28.85 -31.38 4.67
N THR A 99 -29.86 -30.75 4.10
CA THR A 99 -30.17 -29.35 4.32
C THR A 99 -31.61 -29.15 4.77
N LYS A 100 -31.88 -28.05 5.44
CA LYS A 100 -33.23 -27.60 5.84
C LYS A 100 -33.34 -26.12 5.63
N THR A 101 -34.58 -25.61 5.64
CA THR A 101 -34.86 -24.18 5.51
C THR A 101 -35.79 -23.74 6.63
N LEU A 102 -35.51 -22.58 7.22
CA LEU A 102 -36.30 -21.87 8.18
C LEU A 102 -37.04 -20.73 7.47
N PHE A 103 -38.35 -20.87 7.31
CA PHE A 103 -39.19 -19.84 6.73
C PHE A 103 -39.71 -18.90 7.83
N PRO A 104 -39.60 -17.58 7.69
CA PRO A 104 -40.13 -16.64 8.67
C PRO A 104 -41.67 -16.72 8.69
N LYS A 105 -42.26 -16.62 9.88
CA LYS A 105 -43.70 -16.53 10.13
C LYS A 105 -44.15 -15.08 10.33
N PHE A 106 -43.28 -14.13 10.01
CA PHE A 106 -43.50 -12.69 10.14
C PHE A 106 -43.12 -12.03 8.82
N ASP A 107 -43.68 -10.83 8.61
CA ASP A 107 -43.36 -10.03 7.42
C ASP A 107 -42.12 -9.16 7.65
N GLY A 108 -41.45 -8.72 6.55
CA GLY A 108 -40.36 -7.76 6.59
C GLY A 108 -39.00 -8.37 6.90
N MET A 109 -38.84 -9.70 6.76
CA MET A 109 -37.53 -10.33 6.78
C MET A 109 -36.62 -9.67 5.75
N ASN A 110 -35.40 -9.35 6.14
CA ASN A 110 -34.34 -8.81 5.28
C ASN A 110 -32.99 -9.31 5.75
N ASN A 111 -31.93 -8.99 5.02
CA ASN A 111 -30.58 -9.45 5.33
C ASN A 111 -30.16 -9.13 6.78
N LYS A 112 -30.40 -7.91 7.27
CA LYS A 112 -29.98 -7.51 8.62
C LYS A 112 -30.74 -8.27 9.72
N ILE A 113 -32.05 -8.43 9.56
CA ILE A 113 -32.89 -9.22 10.46
C ILE A 113 -32.47 -10.69 10.43
N ALA A 114 -32.21 -11.24 9.24
CA ALA A 114 -31.70 -12.60 9.08
C ALA A 114 -30.36 -12.80 9.80
N LEU A 115 -29.41 -11.90 9.63
CA LEU A 115 -28.11 -11.95 10.31
C LEU A 115 -28.26 -11.88 11.84
N TYR A 116 -29.15 -11.07 12.35
CA TYR A 116 -29.44 -11.04 13.78
C TYR A 116 -29.89 -12.42 14.30
N PHE A 117 -30.83 -13.06 13.61
CA PHE A 117 -31.28 -14.42 13.95
C PHE A 117 -30.19 -15.46 13.80
N ILE A 118 -29.37 -15.38 12.75
CA ILE A 118 -28.25 -16.30 12.52
C ILE A 118 -27.25 -16.21 13.69
N VAL A 119 -26.91 -15.00 14.14
CA VAL A 119 -26.05 -14.82 15.32
C VAL A 119 -26.69 -15.42 16.57
N ALA A 120 -28.00 -15.25 16.75
CA ALA A 120 -28.71 -15.84 17.88
C ALA A 120 -28.74 -17.38 17.79
N PHE A 121 -28.99 -17.99 16.62
CA PHE A 121 -28.98 -19.43 16.39
C PHE A 121 -27.60 -20.06 16.58
N ASN A 122 -26.54 -19.35 16.18
CA ASN A 122 -25.15 -19.83 16.32
C ASN A 122 -24.77 -20.10 17.80
N LYS A 123 -25.40 -19.44 18.76
CA LYS A 123 -25.24 -19.74 20.19
C LYS A 123 -25.67 -21.18 20.53
N TYR A 124 -26.57 -21.76 19.75
CA TYR A 124 -27.10 -23.11 19.92
C TYR A 124 -26.42 -24.14 19.00
N GLN A 125 -25.49 -23.73 18.15
CA GLN A 125 -24.85 -24.58 17.13
C GLN A 125 -24.30 -25.87 17.75
N LYS A 126 -23.50 -25.79 18.81
CA LYS A 126 -22.90 -26.96 19.47
C LYS A 126 -23.96 -27.94 19.99
N LYS A 127 -25.07 -27.43 20.57
CA LYS A 127 -26.18 -28.25 21.04
C LYS A 127 -26.86 -28.93 19.86
N LEU A 128 -27.10 -28.24 18.77
CA LEU A 128 -27.76 -28.77 17.58
C LEU A 128 -26.88 -29.79 16.83
N GLN A 129 -25.56 -29.59 16.82
CA GLN A 129 -24.60 -30.56 16.23
C GLN A 129 -24.57 -31.91 16.94
N SER A 130 -24.88 -31.95 18.24
CA SER A 130 -24.86 -33.18 19.03
C SER A 130 -26.05 -34.11 18.78
N ILE A 131 -27.04 -33.68 17.98
CA ILE A 131 -28.27 -34.41 17.72
C ILE A 131 -28.30 -35.02 16.32
N LEU A 132 -29.10 -36.05 16.15
CA LEU A 132 -29.32 -36.65 14.83
C LEU A 132 -30.17 -35.70 13.96
N VAL A 133 -29.83 -35.58 12.68
CA VAL A 133 -30.50 -34.73 11.67
C VAL A 133 -32.03 -34.88 11.71
N ARG A 134 -32.55 -36.10 11.91
CA ARG A 134 -33.99 -36.38 12.01
C ARG A 134 -34.70 -35.74 13.19
N HIS A 135 -33.96 -35.32 14.23
CA HIS A 135 -34.52 -34.70 15.43
C HIS A 135 -34.34 -33.19 15.45
N PHE A 136 -33.80 -32.60 14.39
CA PHE A 136 -33.50 -31.18 14.32
C PHE A 136 -34.74 -30.31 14.58
N LYS A 137 -35.88 -30.57 13.89
CA LYS A 137 -37.10 -29.79 14.06
C LYS A 137 -37.53 -29.76 15.53
N LYS A 138 -37.56 -30.92 16.17
CA LYS A 138 -37.97 -31.03 17.60
C LYS A 138 -37.06 -30.18 18.50
N GLN A 139 -35.77 -30.25 18.31
CA GLN A 139 -34.79 -29.46 19.09
C GLN A 139 -34.78 -27.97 18.75
N PHE A 140 -35.03 -27.64 17.50
CA PHE A 140 -35.20 -26.24 17.09
C PHE A 140 -36.43 -25.61 17.72
N ASP A 141 -37.53 -26.32 17.80
CA ASP A 141 -38.78 -25.85 18.39
C ASP A 141 -38.61 -25.54 19.91
N GLU A 142 -37.63 -26.18 20.58
CA GLU A 142 -37.29 -25.94 21.99
C GLU A 142 -36.33 -24.75 22.20
N ILE A 143 -35.78 -24.14 21.12
CA ILE A 143 -34.89 -22.99 21.24
C ILE A 143 -35.68 -21.76 21.69
N LYS A 144 -35.17 -21.09 22.70
CA LYS A 144 -35.64 -19.79 23.14
C LYS A 144 -34.64 -18.70 22.74
N LEU A 145 -35.09 -17.74 22.01
CA LEU A 145 -34.31 -16.58 21.58
C LEU A 145 -34.62 -15.39 22.45
N LEU A 146 -33.60 -14.75 22.99
CA LEU A 146 -33.74 -13.49 23.70
C LEU A 146 -33.79 -12.36 22.65
N LEU A 147 -34.96 -11.77 22.48
CA LEU A 147 -35.25 -10.79 21.45
C LEU A 147 -35.59 -9.41 22.01
N PRO A 148 -35.17 -8.33 21.33
CA PRO A 148 -35.55 -6.97 21.71
C PRO A 148 -37.05 -6.73 21.43
N VAL A 149 -37.77 -6.19 22.39
CA VAL A 149 -39.20 -5.89 22.33
C VAL A 149 -39.43 -4.46 22.81
N LEU A 150 -40.28 -3.71 22.11
CA LEU A 150 -40.72 -2.38 22.48
C LEU A 150 -42.27 -2.37 22.55
N GLY A 151 -42.81 -2.18 23.73
CA GLY A 151 -44.23 -2.48 23.97
C GLY A 151 -44.50 -3.98 23.85
N ASP A 152 -45.45 -4.36 22.99
CA ASP A 152 -45.81 -5.78 22.73
C ASP A 152 -45.15 -6.35 21.49
N ASP A 153 -44.45 -5.49 20.68
CA ASP A 153 -43.90 -5.86 19.38
C ASP A 153 -42.41 -6.08 19.44
N ILE A 154 -41.92 -6.98 18.54
CA ILE A 154 -40.48 -7.18 18.32
C ILE A 154 -39.89 -5.90 17.72
N ALA A 155 -38.79 -5.42 18.31
CA ALA A 155 -38.12 -4.18 17.90
C ALA A 155 -37.20 -4.44 16.68
N TRP A 156 -37.80 -4.68 15.51
CA TRP A 156 -37.08 -4.96 14.25
C TRP A 156 -36.04 -3.89 13.91
N GLY A 157 -36.36 -2.61 14.14
CA GLY A 157 -35.46 -1.50 13.91
C GLY A 157 -34.20 -1.55 14.78
N TYR A 158 -34.31 -2.05 16.01
CA TYR A 158 -33.17 -2.28 16.89
C TYR A 158 -32.27 -3.39 16.34
N MET A 159 -32.86 -4.51 15.86
CA MET A 159 -32.08 -5.61 15.27
C MET A 159 -31.27 -5.15 14.05
N VAL A 160 -31.88 -4.34 13.18
CA VAL A 160 -31.20 -3.77 12.01
C VAL A 160 -30.00 -2.91 12.43
N LYS A 161 -30.24 -1.95 13.33
CA LYS A 161 -29.17 -1.07 13.83
C LYS A 161 -28.06 -1.84 14.55
N TYR A 162 -28.40 -2.87 15.30
CA TYR A 162 -27.44 -3.72 15.97
C TYR A 162 -26.46 -4.39 14.99
N ILE A 163 -26.98 -4.92 13.89
CA ILE A 163 -26.15 -5.55 12.87
C ILE A 163 -25.34 -4.50 12.11
N GLU A 164 -25.91 -3.33 11.79
CA GLU A 164 -25.20 -2.23 11.15
C GLU A 164 -23.99 -1.75 11.98
N GLU A 165 -24.16 -1.57 13.29
CA GLU A 165 -23.05 -1.23 14.19
C GLU A 165 -22.00 -2.34 14.28
N LEU A 166 -22.45 -3.61 14.30
CA LEU A 166 -21.52 -4.76 14.33
C LEU A 166 -20.66 -4.83 13.05
N GLU A 167 -21.31 -4.64 11.91
CA GLU A 167 -20.61 -4.62 10.62
C GLU A 167 -19.63 -3.44 10.52
N ALA A 168 -20.05 -2.24 10.94
CA ALA A 168 -19.21 -1.06 10.96
C ALA A 168 -17.96 -1.26 11.85
N ALA A 169 -18.15 -1.81 13.05
CA ALA A 169 -17.05 -2.12 13.95
C ALA A 169 -16.09 -3.17 13.37
N HIS A 170 -16.61 -4.18 12.68
CA HIS A 170 -15.75 -5.20 12.04
C HIS A 170 -15.00 -4.67 10.83
N ILE A 171 -15.62 -3.80 10.02
CA ILE A 171 -14.95 -3.11 8.92
C ILE A 171 -13.82 -2.23 9.46
N GLU A 172 -14.07 -1.44 10.50
CA GLU A 172 -13.04 -0.60 11.12
C GLU A 172 -11.85 -1.43 11.64
N GLU A 173 -12.12 -2.59 12.25
CA GLU A 173 -11.08 -3.52 12.72
C GLU A 173 -10.24 -4.08 11.55
N LEU A 174 -10.91 -4.49 10.45
CA LEU A 174 -10.22 -5.00 9.26
C LEU A 174 -9.40 -3.93 8.55
N GLU A 175 -9.93 -2.72 8.43
CA GLU A 175 -9.22 -1.57 7.85
C GLU A 175 -7.98 -1.22 8.69
N ALA A 176 -8.10 -1.19 10.01
CA ALA A 176 -6.97 -0.92 10.91
C ALA A 176 -5.88 -2.01 10.77
N ALA A 177 -6.25 -3.28 10.74
CA ALA A 177 -5.31 -4.39 10.56
C ALA A 177 -4.60 -4.33 9.20
N HIS A 178 -5.34 -4.00 8.13
CA HIS A 178 -4.76 -3.87 6.78
C HIS A 178 -3.80 -2.68 6.67
N ILE A 179 -4.14 -1.54 7.30
CA ILE A 179 -3.25 -0.37 7.37
C ILE A 179 -1.96 -0.73 8.10
N GLU A 180 -2.03 -1.44 9.22
CA GLU A 180 -0.86 -1.87 9.98
C GLU A 180 0.05 -2.80 9.15
N GLU A 181 -0.53 -3.74 8.40
CA GLU A 181 0.21 -4.65 7.51
C GLU A 181 0.92 -3.87 6.39
N LEU A 182 0.22 -2.92 5.73
CA LEU A 182 0.80 -2.07 4.69
C LEU A 182 1.93 -1.17 5.23
N GLU A 183 1.75 -0.58 6.40
CA GLU A 183 2.80 0.22 7.05
C GLU A 183 4.05 -0.62 7.35
N ALA A 184 3.87 -1.84 7.84
CA ALA A 184 4.98 -2.75 8.13
C ALA A 184 5.77 -3.12 6.86
N ALA A 185 5.08 -3.50 5.79
CA ALA A 185 5.69 -3.81 4.50
C ALA A 185 6.47 -2.62 3.92
N HIS A 186 5.89 -1.42 4.01
CA HIS A 186 6.56 -0.20 3.54
C HIS A 186 7.82 0.14 4.34
N ILE A 187 7.81 -0.10 5.65
CA ILE A 187 8.98 0.12 6.52
C ILE A 187 10.09 -0.88 6.21
N GLU A 188 9.76 -2.15 5.96
CA GLU A 188 10.75 -3.17 5.56
C GLU A 188 11.40 -2.82 4.20
N GLU A 189 10.60 -2.34 3.24
CA GLU A 189 11.11 -1.87 1.94
C GLU A 189 12.05 -0.67 2.12
N LEU A 190 11.67 0.29 2.96
CA LEU A 190 12.51 1.46 3.29
C LEU A 190 13.82 1.04 3.95
N GLU A 191 13.81 0.11 4.90
CA GLU A 191 15.03 -0.41 5.53
C GLU A 191 15.94 -1.07 4.50
N ALA A 192 15.39 -1.93 3.64
CA ALA A 192 16.14 -2.57 2.57
C ALA A 192 16.79 -1.55 1.63
N TYR A 193 16.06 -0.50 1.27
CA TYR A 193 16.59 0.61 0.48
C TYR A 193 17.72 1.35 1.19
N LEU A 194 17.57 1.69 2.46
CA LEU A 194 18.60 2.37 3.26
C LEU A 194 19.88 1.54 3.35
N ILE A 195 19.76 0.22 3.49
CA ILE A 195 20.90 -0.70 3.52
C ILE A 195 21.56 -0.78 2.13
N ALA A 196 20.79 -1.02 1.08
CA ALA A 196 21.29 -1.17 -0.28
C ALA A 196 22.01 0.09 -0.80
N THR A 197 21.58 1.27 -0.34
CA THR A 197 22.16 2.57 -0.69
C THR A 197 23.23 3.04 0.31
N ASN A 198 23.53 2.27 1.35
CA ASN A 198 24.43 2.62 2.45
C ASN A 198 24.01 3.91 3.19
N LEU A 199 22.72 4.22 3.21
CA LEU A 199 22.15 5.38 3.92
C LEU A 199 21.72 5.04 5.36
N ASN A 200 21.83 3.80 5.78
CA ASN A 200 21.54 3.36 7.16
C ASN A 200 22.61 3.81 8.18
N ASN A 201 23.82 4.21 7.72
CA ASN A 201 24.88 4.71 8.55
C ASN A 201 24.74 6.24 8.79
N TYR A 202 23.80 6.63 9.64
CA TYR A 202 23.50 8.04 9.94
C TYR A 202 24.14 8.56 11.23
N GLN A 203 24.84 7.72 11.99
CA GLN A 203 25.50 8.14 13.22
C GLN A 203 26.77 8.94 12.89
N LEU A 204 26.90 10.11 13.53
CA LEU A 204 28.08 10.94 13.37
C LEU A 204 29.24 10.35 14.20
N THR A 205 30.38 10.19 13.55
CA THR A 205 31.64 9.82 14.20
C THR A 205 32.37 11.06 14.71
N GLU A 206 33.42 10.88 15.52
CA GLU A 206 34.29 11.98 15.96
C GLU A 206 34.93 12.72 14.76
N LYS A 207 35.27 11.97 13.68
CA LYS A 207 35.74 12.58 12.42
C LYS A 207 34.68 13.49 11.82
N ASP A 208 33.41 13.05 11.76
CA ASP A 208 32.32 13.84 11.22
C ASP A 208 32.09 15.14 12.01
N LEU A 209 32.16 15.06 13.32
CA LEU A 209 32.05 16.25 14.18
C LEU A 209 33.21 17.24 13.94
N GLY A 210 34.45 16.75 13.78
CA GLY A 210 35.58 17.58 13.40
C GLY A 210 35.43 18.29 12.05
N VAL A 211 34.75 17.64 11.08
CA VAL A 211 34.43 18.27 9.78
C VAL A 211 33.44 19.43 9.97
N LEU A 212 32.40 19.25 10.81
CA LEU A 212 31.43 20.31 11.13
C LEU A 212 32.05 21.48 11.89
N GLU A 213 32.92 21.22 12.87
CA GLU A 213 33.61 22.26 13.61
C GLU A 213 34.47 23.12 12.69
N ARG A 214 35.13 22.49 11.73
CA ARG A 214 35.96 23.19 10.74
C ARG A 214 35.15 24.09 9.82
N TYR A 215 33.87 23.81 9.58
CA TYR A 215 33.00 24.55 8.65
C TYR A 215 32.97 26.07 8.92
N ASN A 216 32.96 26.48 10.18
CA ASN A 216 32.91 27.90 10.58
C ASN A 216 34.20 28.66 10.36
N ASN A 217 35.35 27.95 10.20
CA ASN A 217 36.70 28.56 10.18
C ASN A 217 37.45 28.18 8.89
N ILE A 218 36.75 27.67 7.86
CA ILE A 218 37.43 27.25 6.65
C ILE A 218 37.77 28.42 5.75
N GLU A 219 38.98 28.42 5.23
CA GLU A 219 39.42 29.39 4.24
C GLU A 219 38.97 28.96 2.82
N PHE A 220 38.59 29.94 2.00
CA PHE A 220 38.25 29.75 0.59
C PHE A 220 39.23 30.53 -0.28
N SER A 221 39.50 29.98 -1.46
CA SER A 221 40.25 30.65 -2.51
C SER A 221 39.59 30.45 -3.88
N SER A 222 39.88 31.34 -4.79
CA SER A 222 39.35 31.32 -6.16
C SER A 222 40.27 30.50 -7.07
N PHE A 223 39.68 29.61 -7.88
CA PHE A 223 40.37 28.76 -8.85
C PHE A 223 39.72 28.88 -10.22
N PRO A 224 40.51 28.99 -11.30
CA PRO A 224 39.99 28.88 -12.67
C PRO A 224 39.31 27.54 -12.92
N VAL A 225 38.17 27.54 -13.61
CA VAL A 225 37.45 26.31 -13.96
C VAL A 225 38.35 25.34 -14.70
N THR A 226 39.24 25.85 -15.57
CA THR A 226 40.19 25.04 -16.37
C THR A 226 41.28 24.36 -15.53
N GLU A 227 41.60 24.91 -14.35
CA GLU A 227 42.54 24.26 -13.41
C GLU A 227 41.90 23.05 -12.74
N LEU A 228 40.60 23.13 -12.51
CA LEU A 228 39.84 22.10 -11.75
C LEU A 228 39.25 21.03 -12.65
N PHE A 229 38.82 21.42 -13.88
CA PHE A 229 38.04 20.56 -14.77
C PHE A 229 38.54 20.56 -16.21
N SER A 230 38.43 19.40 -16.83
CA SER A 230 38.33 19.30 -18.29
C SER A 230 36.88 19.57 -18.68
N VAL A 231 36.68 20.43 -19.69
CA VAL A 231 35.34 20.87 -20.13
C VAL A 231 35.13 20.46 -21.57
N SER A 232 34.08 19.72 -21.87
CA SER A 232 33.62 19.35 -23.21
C SER A 232 32.16 19.67 -23.43
N ASN A 233 31.75 19.70 -24.70
CA ASN A 233 30.35 19.74 -25.07
C ASN A 233 29.81 18.31 -25.21
N THR A 234 28.53 18.13 -25.04
CA THR A 234 27.81 16.86 -25.31
C THR A 234 27.52 16.68 -26.80
N GLY A 235 27.15 15.48 -27.19
CA GLY A 235 26.46 15.20 -28.44
C GLY A 235 25.09 15.89 -28.52
N ASN A 236 24.43 15.72 -29.66
CA ASN A 236 23.13 16.29 -29.93
C ASN A 236 22.18 15.23 -30.52
N ILE A 237 21.33 14.64 -29.72
CA ILE A 237 20.30 13.69 -30.16
C ILE A 237 18.95 14.40 -29.99
N LEU A 238 18.27 14.67 -31.09
CA LEU A 238 17.00 15.39 -31.02
C LEU A 238 15.90 14.48 -30.47
N PHE A 239 14.97 15.06 -29.70
CA PHE A 239 13.86 14.32 -29.10
C PHE A 239 13.02 13.53 -30.11
N ARG A 240 12.88 14.06 -31.35
CA ARG A 240 12.16 13.38 -32.44
C ARG A 240 12.87 12.11 -32.96
N ASP A 241 14.17 11.95 -32.67
CA ASP A 241 15.01 10.87 -33.19
C ASP A 241 15.14 9.72 -32.17
N ILE A 242 14.50 9.83 -31.01
CA ILE A 242 14.48 8.80 -29.97
C ILE A 242 13.10 8.14 -29.87
N THR A 243 13.08 6.97 -29.26
CA THR A 243 11.88 6.32 -28.75
C THR A 243 11.96 6.34 -27.23
N GLU A 244 11.03 7.02 -26.57
CA GLU A 244 10.98 7.09 -25.11
C GLU A 244 10.77 5.71 -24.50
N ASN A 245 11.41 5.48 -23.34
CA ASN A 245 11.33 4.24 -22.57
C ASN A 245 11.70 2.97 -23.38
N SER A 246 12.60 3.12 -24.36
CA SER A 246 13.06 2.03 -25.24
C SER A 246 14.29 1.27 -24.72
N GLY A 247 14.87 1.69 -23.59
CA GLY A 247 16.07 1.10 -23.03
C GLY A 247 16.35 1.57 -21.59
N ASP A 248 17.56 1.30 -21.11
CA ASP A 248 17.98 1.54 -19.73
C ASP A 248 18.96 2.70 -19.57
N ILE A 249 19.37 3.35 -20.65
CA ILE A 249 20.36 4.43 -20.63
C ILE A 249 19.64 5.78 -20.51
N PRO A 250 20.03 6.64 -19.53
CA PRO A 250 19.42 7.94 -19.35
C PRO A 250 19.58 8.84 -20.57
N TYR A 251 18.52 9.53 -20.97
CA TYR A 251 18.54 10.60 -21.97
C TYR A 251 18.30 11.93 -21.28
N LEU A 252 19.31 12.79 -21.31
CA LEU A 252 19.33 14.03 -20.55
C LEU A 252 18.83 15.23 -21.37
N CYS A 253 17.99 16.01 -20.72
CA CYS A 253 17.59 17.33 -21.15
C CYS A 253 17.99 18.36 -20.08
N ALA A 254 18.20 19.61 -20.44
CA ALA A 254 18.58 20.67 -19.51
C ALA A 254 17.40 21.09 -18.61
N SER A 255 16.85 20.15 -17.82
CA SER A 255 15.72 20.30 -16.88
C SER A 255 16.20 20.24 -15.43
N ARG A 256 15.48 20.93 -14.53
CA ARG A 256 15.72 20.82 -13.07
C ARG A 256 15.08 19.57 -12.44
N GLU A 257 14.16 18.94 -13.14
CA GLU A 257 13.42 17.78 -12.68
C GLU A 257 14.21 16.49 -12.93
N ASN A 258 13.98 15.48 -12.11
CA ASN A 258 14.51 14.13 -12.25
C ASN A 258 16.00 14.07 -12.60
N ASN A 259 16.84 14.89 -11.94
CA ASN A 259 18.30 14.97 -12.20
C ASN A 259 18.65 15.16 -13.68
N SER A 260 17.87 15.95 -14.43
CA SER A 260 17.95 16.18 -15.88
C SER A 260 17.57 14.98 -16.76
N VAL A 261 17.17 13.84 -16.23
CA VAL A 261 16.73 12.67 -16.98
C VAL A 261 15.29 12.88 -17.49
N SER A 262 15.14 12.91 -18.81
CA SER A 262 13.84 13.05 -19.48
C SER A 262 13.21 11.70 -19.82
N SER A 263 14.03 10.70 -20.19
CA SER A 263 13.60 9.35 -20.54
C SER A 263 14.76 8.37 -20.40
N TYR A 264 14.49 7.07 -20.55
CA TYR A 264 15.49 6.03 -20.71
C TYR A 264 15.38 5.44 -22.11
N ILE A 265 16.51 5.38 -22.84
CA ILE A 265 16.47 5.01 -24.25
C ILE A 265 17.53 4.00 -24.63
N SER A 266 17.28 3.31 -25.75
CA SER A 266 18.28 2.57 -26.51
C SER A 266 18.60 3.39 -27.76
N TYR A 267 19.88 3.71 -27.96
CA TYR A 267 20.34 4.51 -29.08
C TYR A 267 21.75 4.07 -29.52
N ASP A 268 22.32 4.68 -30.59
CA ASP A 268 23.65 4.36 -31.09
C ASP A 268 24.71 4.59 -29.99
N PRO A 269 25.46 3.54 -29.60
CA PRO A 269 26.51 3.65 -28.58
C PRO A 269 27.61 4.65 -28.90
N SER A 270 27.81 4.99 -30.19
CA SER A 270 28.79 6.01 -30.59
C SER A 270 28.47 7.41 -30.11
N SER A 271 27.22 7.65 -29.73
CA SER A 271 26.73 8.92 -29.17
C SER A 271 26.68 8.95 -27.66
N LEU A 272 27.22 7.90 -27.01
CA LEU A 272 27.17 7.74 -25.56
C LEU A 272 28.17 8.65 -24.85
N GLU A 273 27.73 9.48 -23.95
CA GLU A 273 28.58 10.29 -23.07
C GLU A 273 28.98 9.50 -21.83
N LYS A 274 30.19 9.73 -21.36
CA LYS A 274 30.68 9.08 -20.14
C LYS A 274 30.10 9.75 -18.88
N GLY A 275 29.63 8.91 -17.98
CA GLY A 275 29.17 9.31 -16.68
C GLY A 275 30.31 9.71 -15.72
N ASN A 276 30.01 9.67 -14.42
CA ASN A 276 30.85 10.17 -13.35
C ASN A 276 31.35 11.60 -13.62
N CYS A 277 30.44 12.51 -13.95
CA CYS A 277 30.74 13.88 -14.34
C CYS A 277 29.66 14.87 -13.84
N ILE A 278 30.00 16.17 -13.92
CA ILE A 278 29.00 17.23 -13.82
C ILE A 278 28.45 17.52 -15.21
N PHE A 279 27.14 17.47 -15.34
CA PHE A 279 26.38 17.94 -16.51
C PHE A 279 25.87 19.35 -16.25
N ILE A 280 26.04 20.26 -17.22
CA ILE A 280 25.48 21.61 -17.18
C ILE A 280 24.63 21.86 -18.41
N GLY A 281 23.33 22.15 -18.17
CA GLY A 281 22.42 22.55 -19.22
C GLY A 281 22.78 23.93 -19.78
N GLY A 282 23.16 23.98 -21.08
CA GLY A 282 23.70 25.17 -21.69
C GLY A 282 22.79 26.41 -21.60
N LYS A 283 21.50 26.26 -21.76
CA LYS A 283 20.50 27.36 -21.75
C LYS A 283 19.94 27.66 -20.37
N THR A 284 19.81 26.68 -19.51
CA THR A 284 19.11 26.76 -18.23
C THR A 284 20.03 26.94 -17.04
N PHE A 285 21.33 26.68 -17.23
CA PHE A 285 22.32 26.58 -16.17
C PHE A 285 21.90 25.62 -15.05
N VAL A 286 21.23 24.54 -15.42
CA VAL A 286 21.00 23.42 -14.52
C VAL A 286 22.31 22.64 -14.39
N VAL A 287 22.73 22.35 -13.18
CA VAL A 287 23.99 21.64 -12.89
C VAL A 287 23.65 20.37 -12.10
N THR A 288 23.96 19.21 -12.64
CA THR A 288 23.64 17.91 -12.05
C THR A 288 24.84 16.96 -12.09
N TYR A 289 24.88 16.02 -11.16
CA TYR A 289 25.83 14.91 -11.19
C TYR A 289 25.23 13.74 -11.95
N GLN A 290 25.96 13.24 -12.94
CA GLN A 290 25.58 12.06 -13.69
C GLN A 290 26.52 10.91 -13.34
N GLU A 291 25.97 9.90 -12.68
CA GLU A 291 26.75 8.75 -12.21
C GLU A 291 27.04 7.77 -13.35
N GLN A 292 26.01 7.50 -14.17
CA GLN A 292 26.05 6.54 -15.28
C GLN A 292 26.32 7.23 -16.62
N ASP A 293 26.76 6.46 -17.61
CA ASP A 293 26.83 6.89 -19.01
C ASP A 293 25.43 7.27 -19.51
N PHE A 294 25.31 8.25 -20.39
CA PHE A 294 24.03 8.82 -20.82
C PHE A 294 24.06 9.38 -22.24
N PHE A 295 22.90 9.69 -22.79
CA PHE A 295 22.72 10.44 -24.03
C PHE A 295 22.26 11.87 -23.74
N SER A 296 22.59 12.82 -24.60
CA SER A 296 22.24 14.23 -24.41
C SER A 296 21.48 14.82 -25.58
N ASN A 297 20.53 15.70 -25.27
CA ASN A 297 19.62 16.31 -26.24
C ASN A 297 20.16 17.55 -26.98
N ASP A 298 21.25 18.15 -26.52
CA ASP A 298 21.71 19.45 -27.07
C ASP A 298 23.25 19.58 -26.95
N SER A 299 23.91 19.85 -28.06
CA SER A 299 25.36 20.09 -28.12
C SER A 299 25.83 21.35 -27.36
N HIS A 300 24.95 22.17 -26.88
CA HIS A 300 25.29 23.30 -26.01
C HIS A 300 25.42 22.91 -24.53
N ASN A 301 25.00 21.72 -24.16
CA ASN A 301 25.23 21.20 -22.82
C ASN A 301 26.71 20.91 -22.60
N LEU A 302 27.15 21.01 -21.36
CA LEU A 302 28.58 20.88 -21.01
C LEU A 302 28.78 19.72 -20.03
N LEU A 303 29.93 19.07 -20.16
CA LEU A 303 30.46 18.06 -19.24
C LEU A 303 31.72 18.59 -18.58
N LEU A 304 31.77 18.46 -17.25
CA LEU A 304 32.94 18.79 -16.46
C LEU A 304 33.44 17.55 -15.71
N TYR A 305 34.69 17.17 -16.02
CA TYR A 305 35.38 16.10 -15.28
C TYR A 305 36.49 16.72 -14.44
N ILE A 306 36.58 16.38 -13.17
CA ILE A 306 37.69 16.81 -12.31
C ILE A 306 39.01 16.31 -12.96
N ASN A 307 40.04 17.21 -13.05
CA ASN A 307 41.30 16.88 -13.69
C ASN A 307 42.06 15.78 -12.94
N ASP A 308 42.03 15.79 -11.61
CA ASP A 308 42.59 14.72 -10.78
C ASP A 308 41.58 13.56 -10.68
N GLU A 309 41.93 12.43 -11.30
CA GLU A 309 41.05 11.25 -11.34
C GLU A 309 40.79 10.65 -9.96
N ASN A 310 41.73 10.78 -9.02
CA ASN A 310 41.57 10.26 -7.65
C ASN A 310 40.46 11.00 -6.87
N GLU A 311 40.14 12.23 -7.28
CA GLU A 311 39.14 13.08 -6.64
C GLU A 311 37.73 12.95 -7.28
N ARG A 312 37.59 12.12 -8.32
CA ARG A 312 36.31 11.88 -9.04
C ARG A 312 35.36 10.99 -8.27
N THR A 313 34.93 11.45 -7.09
CA THR A 313 33.93 10.75 -6.30
C THR A 313 32.58 11.46 -6.40
N LYS A 314 31.47 10.72 -6.21
CA LYS A 314 30.12 11.26 -6.15
C LYS A 314 30.02 12.44 -5.18
N PHE A 315 30.56 12.29 -3.98
CA PHE A 315 30.44 13.32 -2.93
C PHE A 315 31.28 14.57 -3.24
N THR A 316 32.46 14.40 -3.83
CA THR A 316 33.25 15.53 -4.30
C THR A 316 32.50 16.30 -5.38
N TYR A 317 31.91 15.59 -6.36
CA TYR A 317 31.09 16.23 -7.41
C TYR A 317 29.88 16.97 -6.85
N LEU A 318 29.13 16.39 -5.93
CA LEU A 318 27.97 17.05 -5.30
C LEU A 318 28.36 18.33 -4.55
N GLY A 319 29.49 18.33 -3.86
CA GLY A 319 30.02 19.52 -3.22
C GLY A 319 30.44 20.60 -4.21
N LEU A 320 31.11 20.22 -5.29
CA LEU A 320 31.54 21.12 -6.35
C LEU A 320 30.34 21.73 -7.10
N ILE A 321 29.25 20.98 -7.32
CA ILE A 321 27.99 21.51 -7.88
C ILE A 321 27.48 22.69 -7.05
N THR A 322 27.49 22.54 -5.72
CA THR A 322 27.07 23.60 -4.81
C THR A 322 27.95 24.85 -4.95
N CYS A 323 29.28 24.66 -5.06
CA CYS A 323 30.21 25.76 -5.29
C CYS A 323 30.01 26.43 -6.66
N ILE A 324 29.80 25.64 -7.72
CA ILE A 324 29.50 26.15 -9.07
C ILE A 324 28.22 26.99 -9.06
N TYR A 325 27.14 26.48 -8.45
CA TYR A 325 25.89 27.26 -8.35
C TYR A 325 26.08 28.57 -7.61
N LYS A 326 26.75 28.54 -6.45
CA LYS A 326 27.01 29.75 -5.64
C LYS A 326 27.81 30.80 -6.40
N CYS A 327 28.79 30.37 -7.19
CA CYS A 327 29.69 31.28 -7.91
C CYS A 327 29.14 31.76 -9.25
N LEU A 328 28.35 30.95 -9.97
CA LEU A 328 28.03 31.21 -11.36
C LEU A 328 26.53 31.35 -11.68
N SER A 329 25.63 30.99 -10.78
CA SER A 329 24.17 31.04 -11.07
C SER A 329 23.63 32.45 -11.37
N HIS A 330 24.27 33.48 -10.83
CA HIS A 330 23.89 34.88 -11.09
C HIS A 330 24.37 35.37 -12.46
N LYS A 331 25.32 34.70 -13.07
CA LYS A 331 25.94 35.08 -14.34
C LYS A 331 25.24 34.45 -15.54
N TYR A 332 24.67 33.26 -15.40
CA TYR A 332 24.09 32.51 -16.49
C TYR A 332 22.58 32.38 -16.36
N SER A 333 21.88 32.61 -17.44
CA SER A 333 20.42 32.53 -17.52
C SER A 333 20.00 32.15 -18.95
N TRP A 334 18.69 32.04 -19.19
CA TRP A 334 18.16 31.78 -20.52
C TRP A 334 18.60 32.84 -21.55
N GLY A 335 18.70 34.12 -21.14
CA GLY A 335 19.15 35.23 -22.02
C GLY A 335 20.65 35.34 -22.16
N ASP A 336 21.43 34.73 -21.25
CA ASP A 336 22.89 34.66 -21.29
C ASP A 336 23.41 33.29 -21.00
N SER A 337 23.26 32.40 -22.00
CA SER A 337 23.60 30.98 -21.92
C SER A 337 25.08 30.73 -21.61
N VAL A 338 25.36 29.72 -20.77
CA VAL A 338 26.71 29.20 -20.57
C VAL A 338 27.21 28.53 -21.85
N SER A 339 28.48 28.64 -22.11
CA SER A 339 29.14 27.91 -23.20
C SER A 339 30.54 27.45 -22.78
N ASN A 340 31.09 26.50 -23.49
CA ASN A 340 32.46 25.97 -23.27
C ASN A 340 33.50 27.10 -23.22
N LYS A 341 33.37 28.08 -24.12
CA LYS A 341 34.29 29.23 -24.17
C LYS A 341 34.13 30.17 -22.96
N LYS A 342 32.85 30.41 -22.51
CA LYS A 342 32.60 31.31 -21.40
C LYS A 342 33.04 30.69 -20.06
N ILE A 343 32.62 29.46 -19.77
CA ILE A 343 32.90 28.81 -18.48
C ILE A 343 34.39 28.58 -18.24
N LYS A 344 35.19 28.39 -19.29
CA LYS A 344 36.65 28.27 -19.19
C LYS A 344 37.35 29.54 -18.68
N ASN A 345 36.69 30.70 -18.77
CA ASN A 345 37.19 31.98 -18.26
C ASN A 345 36.63 32.30 -16.87
N ASP A 346 35.81 31.41 -16.30
CA ASP A 346 35.24 31.60 -14.98
C ASP A 346 36.14 31.06 -13.87
N THR A 347 35.87 31.55 -12.67
CA THR A 347 36.48 31.06 -11.45
C THR A 347 35.42 30.64 -10.46
N ILE A 348 35.74 29.63 -9.65
CA ILE A 348 34.89 29.19 -8.54
C ILE A 348 35.68 29.24 -7.23
N TRP A 349 34.98 29.53 -6.14
CA TRP A 349 35.55 29.56 -4.80
C TRP A 349 35.42 28.19 -4.16
N LEU A 350 36.55 27.64 -3.71
CA LEU A 350 36.61 26.34 -3.05
C LEU A 350 37.33 26.45 -1.68
N PRO A 351 36.96 25.57 -0.73
CA PRO A 351 37.74 25.43 0.49
C PRO A 351 39.16 24.99 0.15
N VAL A 352 40.12 25.53 0.96
CA VAL A 352 41.53 25.29 0.69
C VAL A 352 42.27 24.68 1.89
N ARG A 353 43.28 23.86 1.54
CA ARG A 353 44.32 23.37 2.43
C ARG A 353 45.66 23.62 1.77
N ASN A 354 46.54 24.32 2.44
CA ASN A 354 47.88 24.65 1.90
C ASN A 354 47.81 25.32 0.50
N LYS A 355 46.87 26.24 0.31
CA LYS A 355 46.62 26.98 -0.94
C LYS A 355 46.16 26.13 -2.14
N LYS A 356 45.78 24.86 -1.94
CA LYS A 356 45.22 23.98 -2.93
C LYS A 356 43.77 23.66 -2.60
N PRO A 357 42.92 23.29 -3.58
CA PRO A 357 41.57 22.82 -3.32
C PRO A 357 41.57 21.66 -2.32
N ASP A 358 40.73 21.72 -1.29
CA ASP A 358 40.60 20.64 -0.30
C ASP A 358 39.41 19.73 -0.68
N PHE A 359 39.60 18.92 -1.72
CA PHE A 359 38.59 17.97 -2.19
C PHE A 359 38.22 16.94 -1.12
N CYS A 360 39.18 16.52 -0.28
CA CYS A 360 38.91 15.61 0.82
C CYS A 360 37.92 16.22 1.81
N TYR A 361 38.06 17.50 2.14
CA TYR A 361 37.10 18.19 3.00
C TYR A 361 35.73 18.33 2.33
N ILE A 362 35.68 18.65 1.04
CA ILE A 362 34.41 18.74 0.28
C ILE A 362 33.69 17.39 0.32
N HIS A 363 34.40 16.29 0.06
CA HIS A 363 33.88 14.93 0.13
C HIS A 363 33.31 14.60 1.50
N ASP A 364 34.14 14.77 2.55
CA ASP A 364 33.76 14.46 3.94
C ASP A 364 32.55 15.32 4.38
N LEU A 365 32.51 16.61 4.02
CA LEU A 365 31.39 17.49 4.37
C LEU A 365 30.05 17.02 3.75
N ILE A 366 30.07 16.62 2.50
CA ILE A 366 28.84 16.11 1.84
C ILE A 366 28.38 14.80 2.47
N LEU A 367 29.30 13.90 2.83
CA LEU A 367 28.96 12.69 3.59
C LEU A 367 28.31 13.01 4.94
N VAL A 368 28.84 13.98 5.66
CA VAL A 368 28.27 14.42 6.96
C VAL A 368 26.88 15.04 6.76
N ILE A 369 26.71 15.88 5.74
CA ILE A 369 25.40 16.47 5.40
C ILE A 369 24.40 15.36 5.06
N GLN A 370 24.79 14.36 4.27
CA GLN A 370 23.94 13.21 3.94
C GLN A 370 23.50 12.47 5.22
N LYS A 371 24.41 12.20 6.16
CA LYS A 371 24.07 11.59 7.44
C LYS A 371 23.06 12.43 8.24
N LEU A 372 23.24 13.74 8.28
CA LEU A 372 22.33 14.65 8.96
C LEU A 372 20.93 14.67 8.34
N VAL A 373 20.85 14.68 7.01
CA VAL A 373 19.57 14.70 6.29
C VAL A 373 18.80 13.39 6.45
N ILE A 374 19.49 12.23 6.35
CA ILE A 374 18.85 10.93 6.42
C ILE A 374 18.52 10.49 7.85
N LYS A 375 19.15 11.10 8.86
CA LYS A 375 19.05 10.69 10.26
C LYS A 375 17.61 10.48 10.73
N ASP A 376 16.75 11.44 10.49
CA ASP A 376 15.37 11.39 10.99
C ASP A 376 14.56 10.30 10.31
N VAL A 377 14.78 10.09 9.00
CA VAL A 377 14.12 9.03 8.20
C VAL A 377 14.58 7.65 8.66
N ALA A 378 15.89 7.44 8.79
CA ALA A 378 16.47 6.18 9.23
C ALA A 378 16.10 5.86 10.69
N TRP A 379 16.10 6.86 11.57
CA TRP A 379 15.66 6.69 12.95
C TRP A 379 14.18 6.30 13.04
N TYR A 380 13.31 6.95 12.24
CA TYR A 380 11.89 6.63 12.18
C TYR A 380 11.66 5.18 11.71
N ALA A 381 12.30 4.77 10.61
CA ALA A 381 12.22 3.42 10.09
C ALA A 381 12.66 2.37 11.13
N ASN A 382 13.83 2.57 11.75
CA ASN A 382 14.35 1.67 12.77
C ASN A 382 13.45 1.57 14.01
N LYS A 383 12.87 2.68 14.46
CA LYS A 383 11.94 2.70 15.60
C LYS A 383 10.66 1.94 15.31
N LYS A 384 10.07 2.14 14.14
CA LYS A 384 8.83 1.44 13.73
C LYS A 384 9.08 -0.06 13.55
N LEU A 385 10.17 -0.44 12.91
CA LEU A 385 10.53 -1.85 12.72
C LEU A 385 10.77 -2.58 14.05
N ALA A 386 11.45 -1.93 15.00
CA ALA A 386 11.66 -2.49 16.34
C ALA A 386 10.34 -2.68 17.08
N ALA A 387 9.41 -1.74 16.98
CA ALA A 387 8.08 -1.87 17.57
C ALA A 387 7.27 -3.02 16.94
N TYR A 388 7.31 -3.15 15.62
CA TYR A 388 6.65 -4.23 14.87
C TYR A 388 7.19 -5.62 15.29
N LYS A 389 8.52 -5.80 15.34
CA LYS A 389 9.15 -7.04 15.78
C LYS A 389 8.74 -7.43 17.21
N GLN A 390 8.64 -6.47 18.13
CA GLN A 390 8.19 -6.74 19.50
C GLN A 390 6.74 -7.22 19.60
N VAL A 391 5.86 -6.77 18.71
CA VAL A 391 4.45 -7.19 18.67
C VAL A 391 4.33 -8.60 18.08
N THR A 392 5.03 -8.87 16.97
CA THR A 392 4.98 -10.17 16.29
C THR A 392 5.62 -11.29 17.10
N GLU A 393 6.72 -11.04 17.81
CA GLU A 393 7.36 -12.02 18.71
C GLU A 393 6.46 -12.41 19.90
N LYS A 394 5.69 -11.45 20.45
CA LYS A 394 4.74 -11.74 21.55
C LYS A 394 3.52 -12.57 21.09
N GLN A 395 3.17 -12.54 19.82
CA GLN A 395 2.07 -13.36 19.28
C GLN A 395 2.53 -14.81 18.96
N GLY A 396 3.83 -15.04 18.75
CA GLY A 396 4.40 -16.37 18.49
C GLY A 396 4.57 -17.25 19.72
N ASP A 397 4.70 -16.67 20.91
CA ASP A 397 4.88 -17.41 22.19
C ASP A 397 3.55 -17.81 22.86
N GLY A 398 2.41 -17.55 22.24
CA GLY A 398 1.06 -17.80 22.76
C GLY A 398 0.30 -18.99 22.13
N THR A 399 0.97 -19.85 21.34
CA THR A 399 0.33 -21.04 20.72
C THR A 399 0.81 -22.36 21.31
#